data_bad73458c60e08a9ebf5d49b05f2d03d
#
_entry.id   bad73458c60e08a9ebf5d49b05f2d03d
#
_cell.length_a   1.000
_cell.length_b   1.000
_cell.length_c   1.000
_cell.angle_alpha   90.00
_cell.angle_beta   90.00
_cell.angle_gamma   90.00
#
_symmetry.space_group_name_H-M   'P 1'
#
loop_
_entity.id
_entity.type
_entity.pdbx_description
1 polymer ?
#
loop_
_entity_poly.entity_id
_entity_poly.type
_entity_poly.pdbx_seq_one_letter_code
_entity_poly.pdbx_strand_id
1 'polypeptide(L)'
;MLPFDLIQSWLHRRNLREKLSRAQQWPTAQGQIYHWQIVEAEHDAHSTAKPWQVEAGFHFTVNGEYFGGYVRSVGLTHYEAEAAAKNNPDIHVRYDPTNPDSAVVLPEDNEENLPFRVFAPSPD
;
A
#
# COMPACT_ATOMS: atom_id res chain seq x y z
N MET A 1 -10.37 20.97 25.78
CA MET A 1 -9.71 21.24 24.48
C MET A 1 -8.96 19.99 24.06
N LEU A 2 -9.23 19.50 22.84
CA LEU A 2 -8.52 18.34 22.34
C LEU A 2 -7.08 18.72 21.99
N PRO A 3 -6.10 17.86 22.28
CA PRO A 3 -4.74 18.10 21.86
C PRO A 3 -4.65 18.22 20.34
N PHE A 4 -3.77 19.09 19.87
CA PHE A 4 -3.55 19.32 18.45
C PHE A 4 -3.25 18.00 17.69
N ASP A 5 -2.49 17.10 18.32
CA ASP A 5 -2.14 15.81 17.72
C ASP A 5 -3.34 14.93 17.45
N LEU A 6 -4.33 14.95 18.36
CA LEU A 6 -5.55 14.17 18.16
C LEU A 6 -6.40 14.72 17.02
N ILE A 7 -6.43 16.05 16.87
CA ILE A 7 -7.15 16.69 15.76
C ILE A 7 -6.47 16.33 14.44
N GLN A 8 -5.14 16.39 14.38
CA GLN A 8 -4.38 16.02 13.20
C GLN A 8 -4.61 14.57 12.80
N SER A 9 -4.57 13.65 13.78
CA SER A 9 -4.80 12.24 13.54
C SER A 9 -6.20 11.96 13.02
N TRP A 10 -7.19 12.66 13.56
CA TRP A 10 -8.57 12.52 13.13
C TRP A 10 -8.76 12.99 11.70
N LEU A 11 -8.20 14.15 11.34
CA LEU A 11 -8.26 14.69 9.99
C LEU A 11 -7.55 13.78 9.00
N HIS A 12 -6.39 13.25 9.37
CA HIS A 12 -5.63 12.32 8.53
C HIS A 12 -6.45 11.06 8.24
N ARG A 13 -7.07 10.46 9.26
CA ARG A 13 -7.90 9.27 9.09
C ARG A 13 -9.13 9.55 8.23
N ARG A 14 -9.75 10.69 8.41
CA ARG A 14 -10.88 11.10 7.58
C ARG A 14 -10.50 11.26 6.12
N ASN A 15 -9.38 11.92 5.86
CA ASN A 15 -8.88 12.12 4.49
C ASN A 15 -8.54 10.81 3.84
N LEU A 16 -7.91 9.89 4.58
CA LEU A 16 -7.58 8.57 4.08
C LEU A 16 -8.83 7.76 3.75
N ARG A 17 -9.84 7.81 4.60
CA ARG A 17 -11.11 7.14 4.37
C ARG A 17 -11.78 7.63 3.09
N GLU A 18 -11.82 8.94 2.90
CA GLU A 18 -12.38 9.55 1.70
C GLU A 18 -11.62 9.14 0.45
N LYS A 19 -10.28 9.12 0.54
CA LYS A 19 -9.43 8.70 -0.56
C LYS A 19 -9.69 7.24 -0.94
N LEU A 20 -9.74 6.35 0.04
CA LEU A 20 -9.98 4.93 -0.20
C LEU A 20 -11.36 4.68 -0.78
N SER A 21 -12.38 5.41 -0.30
CA SER A 21 -13.73 5.30 -0.82
C SER A 21 -13.79 5.73 -2.29
N ARG A 22 -13.14 6.83 -2.64
CA ARG A 22 -13.08 7.30 -4.02
C ARG A 22 -12.26 6.38 -4.91
N ALA A 23 -11.19 5.81 -4.36
CA ALA A 23 -10.28 4.95 -5.11
C ALA A 23 -10.97 3.71 -5.67
N GLN A 24 -12.02 3.23 -5.03
CA GLN A 24 -12.77 2.09 -5.54
C GLN A 24 -13.48 2.39 -6.86
N GLN A 25 -13.66 3.65 -7.18
CA GLN A 25 -14.27 4.08 -8.44
C GLN A 25 -13.25 4.52 -9.47
N TRP A 26 -11.97 4.56 -9.11
CA TRP A 26 -10.91 4.98 -10.02
C TRP A 26 -10.59 3.88 -11.03
N PRO A 27 -10.12 4.25 -12.22
CA PRO A 27 -9.63 3.27 -13.18
C PRO A 27 -8.41 2.55 -12.66
N THR A 28 -8.18 1.36 -13.23
CA THR A 28 -7.00 0.57 -12.90
C THR A 28 -5.95 0.70 -13.99
N ALA A 29 -4.69 0.60 -13.59
CA ALA A 29 -3.58 0.47 -14.50
C ALA A 29 -2.74 -0.72 -14.03
N GLN A 30 -2.06 -1.37 -14.98
CA GLN A 30 -1.10 -2.39 -14.63
C GLN A 30 0.19 -1.71 -14.23
N GLY A 31 0.67 -2.03 -13.04
CA GLY A 31 1.95 -1.56 -12.55
C GLY A 31 2.92 -2.70 -12.39
N GLN A 32 4.16 -2.36 -12.13
CA GLN A 32 5.20 -3.34 -11.88
C GLN A 32 5.96 -2.94 -10.63
N ILE A 33 6.18 -3.94 -9.77
CA ILE A 33 6.98 -3.73 -8.56
C ILE A 33 8.45 -3.78 -8.94
N TYR A 34 9.19 -2.91 -8.32
CA TYR A 34 10.65 -2.90 -8.40
C TYR A 34 11.20 -2.53 -7.02
N HIS A 35 12.39 -2.96 -6.74
CA HIS A 35 13.14 -2.53 -5.56
C HIS A 35 12.47 -2.89 -4.22
N TRP A 36 12.68 -4.13 -3.80
CA TRP A 36 12.17 -4.64 -2.54
C TRP A 36 13.04 -4.27 -1.36
N GLN A 37 12.40 -4.08 -0.20
CA GLN A 37 13.09 -3.90 1.06
C GLN A 37 12.32 -4.64 2.15
N ILE A 38 13.05 -5.42 2.96
CA ILE A 38 12.48 -6.11 4.11
C ILE A 38 12.70 -5.22 5.32
N VAL A 39 11.64 -4.90 6.04
CA VAL A 39 11.69 -3.99 7.19
C VAL A 39 11.01 -4.62 8.39
N GLU A 40 11.42 -4.21 9.59
CA GLU A 40 10.67 -4.56 10.78
C GLU A 40 9.39 -3.74 10.80
N ALA A 41 8.29 -4.43 11.10
CA ALA A 41 7.00 -3.76 11.25
C ALA A 41 7.10 -2.75 12.40
N GLU A 42 6.44 -1.61 12.24
CA GLU A 42 6.36 -0.66 13.32
C GLU A 42 5.80 -1.33 14.57
N HIS A 43 6.28 -0.88 15.71
CA HIS A 43 5.91 -1.45 17.00
C HIS A 43 4.42 -1.31 17.22
N ASP A 44 3.69 -2.27 16.72
CA ASP A 44 2.35 -2.49 17.16
C ASP A 44 2.44 -3.48 18.30
N ALA A 45 2.04 -3.07 19.48
CA ALA A 45 2.09 -3.86 20.69
C ALA A 45 1.32 -5.17 20.58
N HIS A 46 0.60 -5.38 19.49
CA HIS A 46 -0.31 -6.50 19.35
C HIS A 46 0.19 -7.63 18.46
N SER A 47 1.31 -7.47 17.76
CA SER A 47 1.76 -8.49 16.84
C SER A 47 3.24 -8.78 17.00
N THR A 48 3.53 -9.78 17.82
CA THR A 48 4.89 -10.29 17.98
C THR A 48 5.16 -11.50 17.08
N ALA A 49 4.11 -12.13 16.53
CA ALA A 49 4.24 -13.36 15.77
C ALA A 49 4.77 -13.14 14.35
N LYS A 50 4.47 -11.98 13.76
CA LYS A 50 4.89 -11.66 12.39
C LYS A 50 5.41 -10.23 12.35
N PRO A 51 6.65 -10.01 12.82
CA PRO A 51 7.17 -8.65 13.01
C PRO A 51 7.83 -8.05 11.78
N TRP A 52 7.77 -8.71 10.62
CA TRP A 52 8.43 -8.22 9.41
C TRP A 52 7.41 -7.76 8.39
N GLN A 53 7.84 -6.87 7.51
CA GLN A 53 7.05 -6.43 6.36
C GLN A 53 7.99 -6.29 5.16
N VAL A 54 7.42 -6.38 3.97
CA VAL A 54 8.14 -5.97 2.76
C VAL A 54 7.57 -4.64 2.31
N GLU A 55 8.47 -3.78 1.85
CA GLU A 55 8.12 -2.53 1.18
C GLU A 55 8.71 -2.57 -0.20
N ALA A 56 8.00 -2.02 -1.17
CA ALA A 56 8.49 -1.98 -2.53
C ALA A 56 8.00 -0.72 -3.23
N GLY A 57 8.81 -0.24 -4.16
CA GLY A 57 8.35 0.76 -5.09
C GLY A 57 7.59 0.10 -6.21
N PHE A 58 6.67 0.82 -6.82
CA PHE A 58 6.03 0.39 -8.05
C PHE A 58 5.94 1.55 -9.01
N HIS A 59 5.81 1.22 -10.29
CA HIS A 59 5.57 2.22 -11.32
C HIS A 59 4.44 1.75 -12.23
N PHE A 60 3.79 2.71 -12.85
CA PHE A 60 2.76 2.47 -13.84
C PHE A 60 2.75 3.64 -14.82
N THR A 61 2.12 3.44 -15.97
CA THR A 61 2.02 4.48 -17.01
C THR A 61 0.58 4.83 -17.27
N VAL A 62 0.33 6.13 -17.46
CA VAL A 62 -0.98 6.63 -17.89
C VAL A 62 -0.70 7.57 -19.05
N ASN A 63 -1.24 7.26 -20.21
CA ASN A 63 -1.07 8.07 -21.43
C ASN A 63 0.41 8.37 -21.74
N GLY A 64 1.28 7.39 -21.50
CA GLY A 64 2.69 7.51 -21.80
C GLY A 64 3.53 8.18 -20.72
N GLU A 65 2.92 8.68 -19.67
CA GLU A 65 3.65 9.26 -18.54
C GLU A 65 3.85 8.27 -17.42
N TYR A 66 5.01 8.33 -16.79
CA TYR A 66 5.40 7.46 -15.70
C TYR A 66 4.97 8.04 -14.36
N PHE A 67 4.36 7.19 -13.55
CA PHE A 67 4.01 7.52 -12.17
C PHE A 67 4.50 6.41 -11.27
N GLY A 68 4.66 6.69 -9.99
CA GLY A 68 5.14 5.70 -9.02
C GLY A 68 4.53 5.87 -7.65
N GLY A 69 4.80 4.89 -6.81
CA GLY A 69 4.35 4.90 -5.43
C GLY A 69 5.02 3.76 -4.67
N TYR A 70 4.52 3.51 -3.49
CA TYR A 70 5.05 2.47 -2.61
C TYR A 70 3.93 1.56 -2.15
N VAL A 71 4.26 0.31 -1.94
CA VAL A 71 3.36 -0.70 -1.39
C VAL A 71 4.04 -1.34 -0.20
N ARG A 72 3.23 -1.72 0.80
CA ARG A 72 3.71 -2.39 2.01
C ARG A 72 2.82 -3.59 2.28
N SER A 73 3.45 -4.67 2.72
CA SER A 73 2.71 -5.87 3.09
C SER A 73 2.13 -5.77 4.49
N VAL A 74 1.16 -6.63 4.80
CA VAL A 74 0.79 -6.93 6.19
C VAL A 74 1.97 -7.60 6.89
N GLY A 75 1.87 -7.81 8.21
CA GLY A 75 2.92 -8.49 8.97
C GLY A 75 3.21 -9.88 8.43
N LEU A 76 4.49 -10.21 8.31
CA LEU A 76 5.00 -11.47 7.78
C LEU A 76 6.06 -12.02 8.73
N THR A 77 6.30 -13.33 8.65
CA THR A 77 7.52 -13.89 9.23
C THR A 77 8.70 -13.48 8.34
N HIS A 78 9.91 -13.57 8.87
CA HIS A 78 11.09 -13.25 8.08
C HIS A 78 11.21 -14.13 6.84
N TYR A 79 10.89 -15.41 6.99
CA TYR A 79 10.89 -16.35 5.87
C TYR A 79 9.90 -15.93 4.78
N GLU A 80 8.67 -15.57 5.19
CA GLU A 80 7.66 -15.10 4.25
C GLU A 80 8.10 -13.80 3.54
N ALA A 81 8.74 -12.89 4.26
CA ALA A 81 9.23 -11.65 3.70
C ALA A 81 10.33 -11.90 2.67
N GLU A 82 11.28 -12.79 2.97
CA GLU A 82 12.32 -13.14 2.01
C GLU A 82 11.75 -13.81 0.77
N ALA A 83 10.77 -14.69 0.94
CA ALA A 83 10.13 -15.34 -0.19
C ALA A 83 9.38 -14.34 -1.07
N ALA A 84 8.70 -13.38 -0.46
CA ALA A 84 7.97 -12.35 -1.18
C ALA A 84 8.90 -11.44 -2.01
N ALA A 85 10.08 -11.15 -1.48
CA ALA A 85 11.01 -10.21 -2.12
C ALA A 85 11.79 -10.79 -3.30
N LYS A 86 11.57 -12.06 -3.65
CA LYS A 86 12.31 -12.72 -4.73
C LYS A 86 11.75 -12.47 -6.12
N ASN A 87 10.52 -12.00 -6.22
CA ASN A 87 9.84 -11.83 -7.49
C ASN A 87 9.41 -10.38 -7.67
N ASN A 88 9.29 -9.96 -8.93
CA ASN A 88 8.76 -8.65 -9.26
C ASN A 88 7.41 -8.83 -9.97
N PRO A 89 6.35 -9.12 -9.20
CA PRO A 89 5.04 -9.37 -9.80
C PRO A 89 4.43 -8.09 -10.37
N ASP A 90 3.55 -8.26 -11.33
CA ASP A 90 2.70 -7.17 -11.80
C ASP A 90 1.63 -6.91 -10.75
N ILE A 91 1.23 -5.65 -10.65
CA ILE A 91 0.17 -5.26 -9.72
C ILE A 91 -0.88 -4.44 -10.45
N HIS A 92 -2.05 -4.37 -9.84
CA HIS A 92 -3.13 -3.49 -10.29
C HIS A 92 -3.17 -2.27 -9.39
N VAL A 93 -3.08 -1.09 -10.00
CA VAL A 93 -3.03 0.18 -9.31
C VAL A 93 -4.29 0.97 -9.64
N ARG A 94 -4.94 1.54 -8.65
CA ARG A 94 -6.03 2.49 -8.84
C ARG A 94 -5.45 3.88 -8.82
N TYR A 95 -5.78 4.70 -9.80
CA TYR A 95 -5.24 6.07 -9.88
C TYR A 95 -6.35 7.08 -10.13
N ASP A 96 -6.16 8.28 -9.59
CA ASP A 96 -7.07 9.39 -9.84
C ASP A 96 -6.83 9.89 -11.29
N PRO A 97 -7.81 9.80 -12.17
CA PRO A 97 -7.59 10.21 -13.57
C PRO A 97 -7.29 11.69 -13.73
N THR A 98 -7.64 12.52 -12.75
CA THR A 98 -7.31 13.95 -12.78
C THR A 98 -5.95 14.26 -12.16
N ASN A 99 -5.40 13.32 -11.39
CA ASN A 99 -4.10 13.48 -10.76
C ASN A 99 -3.48 12.09 -10.50
N PRO A 100 -2.84 11.48 -11.51
CA PRO A 100 -2.32 10.12 -11.38
C PRO A 100 -1.23 9.93 -10.31
N ASP A 101 -0.64 11.01 -9.79
CA ASP A 101 0.24 10.90 -8.63
C ASP A 101 -0.51 10.40 -7.39
N SER A 102 -1.82 10.57 -7.37
CA SER A 102 -2.65 10.00 -6.33
C SER A 102 -3.09 8.61 -6.77
N ALA A 103 -2.42 7.61 -6.22
CA ALA A 103 -2.65 6.21 -6.59
C ALA A 103 -2.64 5.34 -5.35
N VAL A 104 -3.36 4.22 -5.40
CA VAL A 104 -3.40 3.25 -4.32
C VAL A 104 -3.37 1.84 -4.90
N VAL A 105 -2.83 0.92 -4.10
CA VAL A 105 -2.84 -0.51 -4.39
C VAL A 105 -3.82 -1.14 -3.39
N LEU A 106 -4.97 -1.56 -3.89
CA LEU A 106 -6.00 -2.13 -3.02
C LEU A 106 -5.79 -3.63 -2.87
N PRO A 107 -5.97 -4.16 -1.64
CA PRO A 107 -5.82 -5.59 -1.40
C PRO A 107 -6.73 -6.44 -2.29
N GLU A 108 -7.98 -6.04 -2.45
CA GLU A 108 -8.96 -6.78 -3.23
C GLU A 108 -8.63 -6.87 -4.71
N ASP A 109 -7.86 -5.93 -5.24
CA ASP A 109 -7.45 -5.95 -6.64
C ASP A 109 -6.24 -6.87 -6.87
N ASN A 110 -5.57 -7.30 -5.81
CA ASN A 110 -4.26 -7.93 -5.92
C ASN A 110 -4.16 -9.27 -5.18
N GLU A 111 -5.28 -9.86 -4.81
CA GLU A 111 -5.29 -11.11 -4.04
C GLU A 111 -4.61 -12.28 -4.76
N GLU A 112 -4.74 -12.35 -6.07
CA GLU A 112 -4.24 -13.49 -6.84
C GLU A 112 -2.82 -13.34 -7.34
N ASN A 113 -2.35 -12.10 -7.50
CA ASN A 113 -1.07 -11.85 -8.17
C ASN A 113 0.08 -11.52 -7.23
N LEU A 114 -0.20 -11.21 -5.98
CA LEU A 114 0.85 -10.91 -5.01
C LEU A 114 1.09 -12.10 -4.07
N PRO A 115 2.35 -12.34 -3.70
CA PRO A 115 2.69 -13.43 -2.78
C PRO A 115 2.39 -13.08 -1.32
N PHE A 116 1.83 -11.93 -1.05
CA PHE A 116 1.49 -11.46 0.28
C PHE A 116 0.26 -10.58 0.20
N ARG A 117 -0.36 -10.36 1.35
CA ARG A 117 -1.48 -9.45 1.45
C ARG A 117 -0.98 -8.02 1.61
N VAL A 118 -1.52 -7.11 0.81
CA VAL A 118 -1.16 -5.69 0.89
C VAL A 118 -1.70 -5.08 2.17
N PHE A 119 -0.87 -4.29 2.83
CA PHE A 119 -1.29 -3.50 3.96
C PHE A 119 -2.15 -2.33 3.47
N ALA A 120 -3.37 -2.26 3.96
CA ALA A 120 -4.26 -1.13 3.71
C ALA A 120 -4.49 -0.45 5.06
N PRO A 121 -4.08 0.81 5.22
CA PRO A 121 -4.28 1.50 6.49
C PRO A 121 -5.76 1.53 6.85
N SER A 122 -6.09 1.09 8.07
CA SER A 122 -7.47 1.14 8.54
C SER A 122 -7.85 2.58 8.82
N PRO A 123 -9.01 3.04 8.35
CA PRO A 123 -9.48 4.38 8.67
C PRO A 123 -9.96 4.52 10.11
N ASP A 124 -10.07 3.44 10.84
CA ASP A 124 -10.59 3.47 12.22
C ASP A 124 -9.52 3.71 13.26
#